data_8288872c9802a2dad12ac0f96a520289
#
_entry.id   8288872c9802a2dad12ac0f96a520289
#
_cell.length_a   1.000
_cell.length_b   1.000
_cell.length_c   1.000
_cell.angle_alpha   90.00
_cell.angle_beta   90.00
_cell.angle_gamma   90.00
#
_symmetry.space_group_name_H-M   'P 1'
#
loop_
_entity.id
_entity.type
_entity.pdbx_description
1 polymer ?
#
loop_
_entity_poly.entity_id
_entity_poly.type
_entity_poly.pdbx_seq_one_letter_code
_entity_poly.pdbx_strand_id
1 'polypeptide(L)'
;MGFGHSDMYWYRVLERLGRNSLVGATVRDAARLPAHLAADEHHADWAGPKGYVATTVGGGCVLGVALAASADDIHLQEAYGVFAAEARDVAPAYAPETVSTDGWAATRNAFQTWFPLITVVLCFLHGFLKIRDRCRKARELHRRVWDVYRATTAEEFRRLMDELQQWCAKQTWTAQVCAMLTKLWNKTESYMVAYAHPGCHRTSNAVDRPMNRLCRLMYAGRGLRGHQRSSELRLRGWALLLNFRPYARRSNQPRSYDSPAHRLNGKRYHDHWLHNLMASTSLMGYRSREPAIR
;
A
#
# COMPACT_ATOMS: atom_id res chain seq x y z
N MET A 1 -26.39 23.74 7.97
CA MET A 1 -26.79 22.88 9.07
C MET A 1 -25.52 22.30 9.67
N GLY A 2 -25.09 22.81 10.84
CA GLY A 2 -23.95 22.24 11.57
C GLY A 2 -24.39 20.88 12.13
N PHE A 3 -23.61 19.84 11.87
CA PHE A 3 -23.78 18.58 12.60
C PHE A 3 -23.40 18.84 14.06
N GLY A 4 -24.37 18.86 14.96
CA GLY A 4 -24.24 19.23 16.37
C GLY A 4 -23.44 18.25 17.23
N HIS A 5 -22.44 17.55 16.63
CA HIS A 5 -21.57 16.61 17.33
C HIS A 5 -20.16 17.15 17.44
N SER A 6 -19.54 16.96 18.59
CA SER A 6 -18.14 17.32 18.82
C SER A 6 -17.18 16.47 17.98
N ASP A 7 -15.96 16.96 17.73
CA ASP A 7 -14.91 16.21 17.07
C ASP A 7 -14.65 14.84 17.73
N MET A 8 -14.76 14.78 19.04
CA MET A 8 -14.62 13.55 19.83
C MET A 8 -15.67 12.48 19.46
N TYR A 9 -16.88 12.89 19.09
CA TYR A 9 -17.91 11.96 18.62
C TYR A 9 -17.46 11.27 17.32
N TRP A 10 -16.93 12.03 16.35
CA TRP A 10 -16.47 11.48 15.08
C TRP A 10 -15.25 10.57 15.24
N TYR A 11 -14.35 10.90 16.14
CA TYR A 11 -13.23 10.00 16.48
C TYR A 11 -13.73 8.66 17.05
N ARG A 12 -14.71 8.68 17.93
CA ARG A 12 -15.32 7.44 18.48
C ARG A 12 -16.04 6.62 17.40
N VAL A 13 -16.70 7.28 16.45
CA VAL A 13 -17.33 6.60 15.31
C VAL A 13 -16.27 5.90 14.46
N LEU A 14 -15.16 6.58 14.14
CA LEU A 14 -14.05 5.98 13.38
C LEU A 14 -13.40 4.80 14.16
N GLU A 15 -13.20 4.93 15.45
CA GLU A 15 -12.67 3.84 16.27
C GLU A 15 -13.59 2.62 16.28
N ARG A 16 -14.90 2.82 16.40
CA ARG A 16 -15.88 1.74 16.32
C ARG A 16 -15.84 1.05 14.93
N LEU A 17 -15.78 1.83 13.88
CA LEU A 17 -15.68 1.32 12.51
C LEU A 17 -14.38 0.52 12.32
N GLY A 18 -13.26 1.03 12.84
CA GLY A 18 -11.94 0.38 12.75
C GLY A 18 -11.79 -0.92 13.52
N ARG A 19 -12.73 -1.25 14.41
CA ARG A 19 -12.77 -2.56 15.09
C ARG A 19 -13.18 -3.71 14.16
N ASN A 20 -13.77 -3.40 13.01
CA ASN A 20 -14.08 -4.41 12.01
C ASN A 20 -12.83 -4.86 11.29
N SER A 21 -12.81 -6.11 10.84
CA SER A 21 -11.81 -6.60 9.91
C SER A 21 -11.83 -5.77 8.63
N LEU A 22 -10.67 -5.25 8.20
CA LEU A 22 -10.56 -4.55 6.92
C LEU A 22 -10.82 -5.50 5.76
N VAL A 23 -10.24 -6.69 5.81
CA VAL A 23 -10.42 -7.72 4.79
C VAL A 23 -11.84 -8.22 4.81
N GLY A 24 -12.35 -8.69 5.95
CA GLY A 24 -13.68 -9.26 6.08
C GLY A 24 -14.81 -8.30 5.73
N ALA A 25 -14.67 -6.99 6.05
CA ALA A 25 -15.65 -5.99 5.65
C ALA A 25 -15.55 -5.60 4.17
N THR A 26 -14.34 -5.66 3.57
CA THR A 26 -14.11 -5.19 2.20
C THR A 26 -14.29 -6.30 1.16
N VAL A 27 -13.82 -7.51 1.45
CA VAL A 27 -13.85 -8.66 0.54
C VAL A 27 -15.05 -9.53 0.86
N ARG A 28 -15.93 -9.75 -0.11
CA ARG A 28 -17.20 -10.47 0.09
C ARG A 28 -17.15 -11.95 -0.23
N ASP A 29 -16.13 -12.34 -0.98
CA ASP A 29 -15.93 -13.69 -1.46
C ASP A 29 -14.45 -14.02 -1.40
N ALA A 30 -14.09 -15.18 -0.88
CA ALA A 30 -12.71 -15.65 -0.83
C ALA A 30 -12.01 -15.59 -2.19
N ALA A 31 -12.74 -15.88 -3.27
CA ALA A 31 -12.24 -15.80 -4.64
C ALA A 31 -11.91 -14.35 -5.11
N ARG A 32 -12.31 -13.34 -4.34
CA ARG A 32 -12.02 -11.93 -4.62
C ARG A 32 -10.83 -11.40 -3.82
N LEU A 33 -10.20 -12.22 -2.99
CA LEU A 33 -8.94 -11.85 -2.38
C LEU A 33 -7.88 -11.61 -3.47
N PRO A 34 -7.18 -10.46 -3.46
CA PRO A 34 -6.24 -10.13 -4.52
C PRO A 34 -5.03 -11.06 -4.55
N ALA A 35 -4.68 -11.58 -5.71
CA ALA A 35 -3.43 -12.32 -5.92
C ALA A 35 -2.21 -11.41 -5.83
N HIS A 36 -2.36 -10.13 -6.17
CA HIS A 36 -1.27 -9.16 -6.21
C HIS A 36 -1.50 -8.04 -5.20
N LEU A 37 -0.51 -7.84 -4.34
CA LEU A 37 -0.51 -6.87 -3.26
C LEU A 37 0.53 -5.77 -3.52
N ALA A 38 0.33 -4.63 -2.87
CA ALA A 38 1.35 -3.61 -2.71
C ALA A 38 1.41 -3.21 -1.23
N ALA A 39 2.60 -3.01 -0.70
CA ALA A 39 2.83 -2.67 0.70
C ALA A 39 3.88 -1.57 0.83
N ASP A 40 3.65 -0.67 1.79
CA ASP A 40 4.56 0.43 2.10
C ASP A 40 4.34 0.92 3.53
N GLU A 41 5.34 1.57 4.12
CA GLU A 41 5.30 2.18 5.43
C GLU A 41 5.32 3.70 5.32
N HIS A 42 4.35 4.34 5.94
CA HIS A 42 4.39 5.79 6.12
C HIS A 42 4.91 6.15 7.50
N HIS A 43 5.97 6.94 7.51
CA HIS A 43 6.51 7.51 8.72
C HIS A 43 5.56 8.60 9.25
N ALA A 44 5.13 8.47 10.49
CA ALA A 44 4.25 9.42 11.16
C ALA A 44 4.80 9.81 12.53
N ASP A 45 4.65 11.08 12.90
CA ASP A 45 4.90 11.50 14.27
C ASP A 45 3.73 11.04 15.16
N TRP A 46 4.06 10.29 16.20
CA TRP A 46 3.07 9.80 17.13
C TRP A 46 3.38 10.31 18.53
N ALA A 47 2.73 11.42 18.92
CA ALA A 47 2.84 12.04 20.24
C ALA A 47 4.30 12.28 20.72
N GLY A 48 5.22 12.54 19.77
CA GLY A 48 6.65 12.75 20.00
C GLY A 48 7.56 11.65 19.45
N PRO A 49 7.38 10.35 19.77
CA PRO A 49 8.14 9.31 19.10
C PRO A 49 7.67 9.09 17.65
N LYS A 50 8.57 8.53 16.85
CA LYS A 50 8.28 8.13 15.48
C LYS A 50 7.49 6.84 15.49
N GLY A 51 6.44 6.78 14.65
CA GLY A 51 5.70 5.57 14.36
C GLY A 51 5.63 5.31 12.86
N TYR A 52 5.28 4.09 12.48
CA TYR A 52 5.15 3.68 11.10
C TYR A 52 3.77 3.12 10.84
N VAL A 53 3.11 3.60 9.82
CA VAL A 53 1.80 3.07 9.37
C VAL A 53 2.07 2.04 8.29
N ALA A 54 2.11 0.78 8.66
CA ALA A 54 2.23 -0.33 7.72
C ALA A 54 0.90 -0.52 6.97
N THR A 55 0.94 -0.40 5.66
CA THR A 55 -0.26 -0.42 4.82
C THR A 55 -0.15 -1.49 3.74
N THR A 56 -1.20 -2.31 3.61
CA THR A 56 -1.35 -3.30 2.54
C THR A 56 -2.54 -2.92 1.65
N VAL A 57 -2.32 -2.91 0.33
CA VAL A 57 -3.32 -2.61 -0.68
C VAL A 57 -3.41 -3.76 -1.68
N GLY A 58 -4.62 -4.09 -2.09
CA GLY A 58 -4.87 -5.08 -3.14
C GLY A 58 -6.22 -4.82 -3.81
N GLY A 59 -6.33 -5.06 -5.12
CA GLY A 59 -7.55 -4.81 -5.87
C GLY A 59 -8.05 -3.35 -5.82
N GLY A 60 -7.17 -2.40 -5.51
CA GLY A 60 -7.50 -0.98 -5.33
C GLY A 60 -8.07 -0.62 -3.96
N CYS A 61 -8.18 -1.57 -3.04
CA CYS A 61 -8.65 -1.39 -1.66
C CYS A 61 -7.50 -1.42 -0.66
N VAL A 62 -7.63 -0.67 0.43
CA VAL A 62 -6.76 -0.81 1.60
C VAL A 62 -7.25 -2.01 2.39
N LEU A 63 -6.44 -3.06 2.47
CA LEU A 63 -6.78 -4.32 3.12
C LEU A 63 -6.06 -4.53 4.45
N GLY A 64 -4.98 -3.78 4.70
CA GLY A 64 -4.26 -3.79 5.97
C GLY A 64 -3.81 -2.39 6.35
N VAL A 65 -4.00 -2.04 7.62
CA VAL A 65 -3.43 -0.85 8.26
C VAL A 65 -3.14 -1.21 9.70
N ALA A 66 -1.88 -1.09 10.09
CA ALA A 66 -1.45 -1.27 11.47
C ALA A 66 -0.32 -0.29 11.82
N LEU A 67 -0.17 0.01 13.10
CA LEU A 67 0.88 0.89 13.61
C LEU A 67 2.04 0.05 14.16
N ALA A 68 3.23 0.29 13.63
CA ALA A 68 4.47 -0.24 14.14
C ALA A 68 5.25 0.86 14.90
N ALA A 69 5.79 0.54 16.06
CA ALA A 69 6.62 1.47 16.82
C ALA A 69 7.99 1.68 16.19
N SER A 70 8.45 0.72 15.40
CA SER A 70 9.72 0.73 14.67
C SER A 70 9.55 0.09 13.29
N ALA A 71 10.43 0.41 12.34
CA ALA A 71 10.50 -0.24 11.02
C ALA A 71 11.50 -1.40 10.99
N ASP A 72 11.68 -2.10 12.10
CA ASP A 72 12.47 -3.33 12.19
C ASP A 72 11.63 -4.58 11.83
N ASP A 73 12.31 -5.72 11.72
CA ASP A 73 11.69 -6.99 11.32
C ASP A 73 10.55 -7.42 12.24
N ILE A 74 10.71 -7.26 13.57
CA ILE A 74 9.75 -7.72 14.56
C ILE A 74 8.46 -6.89 14.47
N HIS A 75 8.58 -5.57 14.57
CA HIS A 75 7.42 -4.68 14.59
C HIS A 75 6.67 -4.67 13.25
N LEU A 76 7.39 -4.74 12.11
CA LEU A 76 6.73 -4.81 10.80
C LEU A 76 6.12 -6.19 10.55
N GLN A 77 6.73 -7.27 11.02
CA GLN A 77 6.11 -8.60 10.97
C GLN A 77 4.79 -8.65 11.73
N GLU A 78 4.73 -8.09 12.94
CA GLU A 78 3.49 -7.97 13.72
C GLU A 78 2.45 -7.12 12.99
N ALA A 79 2.84 -5.95 12.49
CA ALA A 79 1.93 -5.03 11.81
C ALA A 79 1.32 -5.63 10.54
N TYR A 80 2.12 -6.24 9.68
CA TYR A 80 1.61 -6.94 8.48
C TYR A 80 0.88 -8.25 8.81
N GLY A 81 1.17 -8.84 9.96
CA GLY A 81 0.48 -10.01 10.50
C GLY A 81 -1.02 -9.78 10.71
N VAL A 82 -1.43 -8.56 11.02
CA VAL A 82 -2.86 -8.19 11.14
C VAL A 82 -3.59 -8.43 9.82
N PHE A 83 -3.04 -7.98 8.70
CA PHE A 83 -3.60 -8.26 7.37
C PHE A 83 -3.63 -9.77 7.08
N ALA A 84 -2.52 -10.47 7.33
CA ALA A 84 -2.42 -11.90 7.06
C ALA A 84 -3.45 -12.71 7.85
N ALA A 85 -3.67 -12.38 9.12
CA ALA A 85 -4.67 -13.01 9.97
C ALA A 85 -6.09 -12.76 9.41
N GLU A 86 -6.45 -11.51 9.13
CA GLU A 86 -7.76 -11.15 8.59
C GLU A 86 -8.04 -11.78 7.22
N ALA A 87 -7.01 -11.91 6.37
CA ALA A 87 -7.14 -12.55 5.07
C ALA A 87 -7.38 -14.07 5.21
N ARG A 88 -6.72 -14.72 6.17
CA ARG A 88 -6.93 -16.14 6.47
C ARG A 88 -8.26 -16.42 7.16
N ASP A 89 -8.81 -15.46 7.92
CA ASP A 89 -10.17 -15.59 8.46
C ASP A 89 -11.21 -15.65 7.33
N VAL A 90 -10.98 -14.97 6.20
CA VAL A 90 -11.84 -15.02 5.00
C VAL A 90 -11.54 -16.28 4.16
N ALA A 91 -10.29 -16.62 3.99
CA ALA A 91 -9.84 -17.79 3.24
C ALA A 91 -8.60 -18.42 3.90
N PRO A 92 -8.75 -19.52 4.66
CA PRO A 92 -7.63 -20.15 5.38
C PRO A 92 -6.44 -20.53 4.50
N ALA A 93 -6.68 -20.89 3.24
CA ALA A 93 -5.66 -21.23 2.26
C ALA A 93 -5.16 -20.03 1.43
N TYR A 94 -5.48 -18.78 1.82
CA TYR A 94 -5.05 -17.62 1.06
C TYR A 94 -3.54 -17.49 0.99
N ALA A 95 -3.03 -17.48 -0.23
CA ALA A 95 -1.63 -17.30 -0.58
C ALA A 95 -1.53 -16.31 -1.77
N PRO A 96 -1.23 -15.04 -1.52
CA PRO A 96 -1.03 -14.08 -2.59
C PRO A 96 0.21 -14.43 -3.41
N GLU A 97 0.16 -14.18 -4.71
CA GLU A 97 1.27 -14.46 -5.63
C GLU A 97 2.41 -13.46 -5.48
N THR A 98 2.08 -12.18 -5.39
CA THR A 98 3.10 -11.13 -5.34
C THR A 98 2.79 -10.04 -4.32
N VAL A 99 3.86 -9.42 -3.81
CA VAL A 99 3.79 -8.12 -3.11
C VAL A 99 4.80 -7.15 -3.70
N SER A 100 4.35 -5.96 -4.07
CA SER A 100 5.22 -4.87 -4.50
C SER A 100 5.59 -3.98 -3.32
N THR A 101 6.89 -3.74 -3.11
CA THR A 101 7.43 -2.90 -2.02
C THR A 101 8.51 -1.96 -2.53
N ASP A 102 8.93 -0.99 -1.72
CA ASP A 102 10.10 -0.15 -1.99
C ASP A 102 11.45 -0.90 -1.85
N GLY A 103 11.39 -2.14 -1.33
CA GLY A 103 12.54 -3.02 -1.11
C GLY A 103 13.15 -2.89 0.29
N TRP A 104 12.44 -2.30 1.26
CA TRP A 104 12.86 -2.36 2.65
C TRP A 104 12.93 -3.82 3.13
N ALA A 105 14.04 -4.18 3.80
CA ALA A 105 14.28 -5.59 4.16
C ALA A 105 13.21 -6.14 5.11
N ALA A 106 12.88 -5.38 6.15
CA ALA A 106 11.91 -5.79 7.15
C ALA A 106 10.50 -6.02 6.55
N THR A 107 10.07 -5.20 5.57
CA THR A 107 8.81 -5.41 4.85
C THR A 107 8.82 -6.70 4.06
N ARG A 108 9.91 -6.96 3.32
CA ARG A 108 10.06 -8.21 2.57
C ARG A 108 10.03 -9.43 3.48
N ASN A 109 10.81 -9.38 4.57
CA ASN A 109 10.90 -10.45 5.56
C ASN A 109 9.54 -10.72 6.20
N ALA A 110 8.79 -9.67 6.56
CA ALA A 110 7.45 -9.79 7.11
C ALA A 110 6.50 -10.53 6.15
N PHE A 111 6.44 -10.14 4.88
CA PHE A 111 5.58 -10.81 3.90
C PHE A 111 6.03 -12.25 3.62
N GLN A 112 7.33 -12.52 3.52
CA GLN A 112 7.85 -13.88 3.33
C GLN A 112 7.62 -14.79 4.54
N THR A 113 7.62 -14.24 5.76
CA THR A 113 7.25 -14.98 6.96
C THR A 113 5.77 -15.37 6.95
N TRP A 114 4.89 -14.44 6.62
CA TRP A 114 3.44 -14.71 6.59
C TRP A 114 3.00 -15.51 5.36
N PHE A 115 3.66 -15.34 4.24
CA PHE A 115 3.36 -15.97 2.95
C PHE A 115 4.66 -16.50 2.32
N PRO A 116 5.13 -17.69 2.71
CA PRO A 116 6.45 -18.21 2.31
C PRO A 116 6.68 -18.34 0.80
N LEU A 117 5.61 -18.49 0.02
CA LEU A 117 5.68 -18.63 -1.44
C LEU A 117 5.49 -17.31 -2.18
N ILE A 118 5.35 -16.18 -1.46
CA ILE A 118 5.10 -14.89 -2.10
C ILE A 118 6.32 -14.40 -2.87
N THR A 119 6.09 -13.95 -4.08
CA THR A 119 7.11 -13.28 -4.89
C THR A 119 7.17 -11.79 -4.57
N VAL A 120 8.34 -11.30 -4.16
CA VAL A 120 8.54 -9.87 -3.89
C VAL A 120 8.93 -9.14 -5.17
N VAL A 121 8.14 -8.15 -5.54
CA VAL A 121 8.37 -7.26 -6.68
C VAL A 121 8.92 -5.93 -6.16
N LEU A 122 10.07 -5.50 -6.67
CA LEU A 122 10.62 -4.21 -6.29
C LEU A 122 9.98 -3.06 -7.09
N CYS A 123 9.65 -1.97 -6.39
CA CYS A 123 9.16 -0.75 -7.01
C CYS A 123 10.30 -0.01 -7.73
N PHE A 124 10.29 -0.04 -9.07
CA PHE A 124 11.27 0.67 -9.89
C PHE A 124 11.19 2.20 -9.70
N LEU A 125 9.99 2.72 -9.47
CA LEU A 125 9.77 4.16 -9.30
C LEU A 125 10.57 4.74 -8.13
N HIS A 126 10.73 4.02 -7.02
CA HIS A 126 11.56 4.46 -5.89
C HIS A 126 13.04 4.61 -6.29
N GLY A 127 13.57 3.71 -7.11
CA GLY A 127 14.91 3.85 -7.69
C GLY A 127 15.04 5.10 -8.54
N PHE A 128 14.06 5.35 -9.42
CA PHE A 128 14.00 6.54 -10.26
C PHE A 128 13.91 7.84 -9.45
N LEU A 129 13.01 7.91 -8.46
CA LEU A 129 12.83 9.11 -7.65
C LEU A 129 14.11 9.50 -6.90
N LYS A 130 14.82 8.52 -6.34
CA LYS A 130 16.12 8.75 -5.67
C LYS A 130 17.16 9.37 -6.62
N ILE A 131 17.22 8.90 -7.87
CA ILE A 131 18.11 9.47 -8.90
C ILE A 131 17.66 10.89 -9.25
N ARG A 132 16.38 11.09 -9.53
CA ARG A 132 15.81 12.39 -9.88
C ARG A 132 16.10 13.46 -8.81
N ASP A 133 15.91 13.13 -7.55
CA ASP A 133 16.06 14.09 -6.45
C ASP A 133 17.52 14.49 -6.22
N ARG A 134 18.47 13.64 -6.56
CA ARG A 134 19.91 13.90 -6.42
C ARG A 134 20.53 14.52 -7.66
N CYS A 135 19.91 14.35 -8.82
CA CYS A 135 20.44 14.80 -10.11
C CYS A 135 19.40 15.61 -10.90
N ARG A 136 18.79 16.62 -10.23
CA ARG A 136 17.65 17.39 -10.76
C ARG A 136 17.87 18.01 -12.15
N LYS A 137 19.11 18.37 -12.49
CA LYS A 137 19.47 19.01 -13.77
C LYS A 137 19.72 18.02 -14.91
N ALA A 138 19.85 16.73 -14.63
CA ALA A 138 20.16 15.70 -15.64
C ALA A 138 18.91 15.22 -16.37
N ARG A 139 18.28 16.09 -17.16
CA ARG A 139 17.04 15.78 -17.89
C ARG A 139 17.16 14.52 -18.77
N GLU A 140 18.28 14.34 -19.46
CA GLU A 140 18.50 13.20 -20.33
C GLU A 140 18.59 11.88 -19.53
N LEU A 141 19.27 11.88 -18.38
CA LEU A 141 19.29 10.74 -17.48
C LEU A 141 17.85 10.37 -17.03
N HIS A 142 17.07 11.38 -16.62
CA HIS A 142 15.69 11.15 -16.21
C HIS A 142 14.84 10.57 -17.34
N ARG A 143 14.99 11.07 -18.57
CA ARG A 143 14.28 10.57 -19.72
C ARG A 143 14.60 9.10 -19.96
N ARG A 144 15.88 8.74 -20.00
CA ARG A 144 16.35 7.35 -20.24
C ARG A 144 15.89 6.39 -19.15
N VAL A 145 15.98 6.77 -17.88
CA VAL A 145 15.46 5.95 -16.76
C VAL A 145 13.93 5.80 -16.86
N TRP A 146 13.24 6.85 -17.34
CA TRP A 146 11.80 6.79 -17.55
C TRP A 146 11.42 5.89 -18.73
N ASP A 147 12.24 5.86 -19.78
CA ASP A 147 12.05 4.95 -20.92
C ASP A 147 12.20 3.49 -20.47
N VAL A 148 13.19 3.16 -19.63
CA VAL A 148 13.32 1.85 -18.97
C VAL A 148 12.04 1.48 -18.20
N TYR A 149 11.50 2.41 -17.41
CA TYR A 149 10.26 2.17 -16.68
C TYR A 149 9.07 1.83 -17.59
N ARG A 150 9.02 2.42 -18.79
CA ARG A 150 7.94 2.22 -19.76
C ARG A 150 8.05 0.91 -20.53
N ALA A 151 9.14 0.19 -20.45
CA ALA A 151 9.30 -1.09 -21.10
C ALA A 151 8.10 -2.00 -20.82
N THR A 152 7.62 -2.68 -21.86
CA THR A 152 6.43 -3.53 -21.79
C THR A 152 6.77 -5.00 -21.62
N THR A 153 7.99 -5.41 -21.98
CA THR A 153 8.50 -6.77 -21.82
C THR A 153 9.81 -6.80 -21.02
N ALA A 154 10.15 -7.98 -20.51
CA ALA A 154 11.39 -8.20 -19.77
C ALA A 154 12.62 -7.95 -20.67
N GLU A 155 12.57 -8.40 -21.92
CA GLU A 155 13.64 -8.24 -22.90
C GLU A 155 13.87 -6.76 -23.22
N GLU A 156 12.79 -6.01 -23.46
CA GLU A 156 12.86 -4.57 -23.70
C GLU A 156 13.42 -3.84 -22.47
N PHE A 157 12.97 -4.22 -21.27
CA PHE A 157 13.48 -3.64 -20.01
C PHE A 157 14.99 -3.87 -19.88
N ARG A 158 15.46 -5.10 -20.10
CA ARG A 158 16.90 -5.44 -20.03
C ARG A 158 17.69 -4.63 -21.05
N ARG A 159 17.27 -4.64 -22.31
CA ARG A 159 17.92 -3.87 -23.38
C ARG A 159 18.06 -2.39 -23.04
N LEU A 160 16.98 -1.76 -22.58
CA LEU A 160 17.00 -0.35 -22.19
C LEU A 160 17.86 -0.07 -20.94
N MET A 161 17.95 -1.01 -20.00
CA MET A 161 18.87 -0.92 -18.86
C MET A 161 20.33 -0.99 -19.30
N ASP A 162 20.67 -1.88 -20.23
CA ASP A 162 22.03 -2.01 -20.78
C ASP A 162 22.41 -0.75 -21.58
N GLU A 163 21.51 -0.22 -22.41
CA GLU A 163 21.71 1.04 -23.14
C GLU A 163 21.90 2.23 -22.18
N LEU A 164 21.13 2.30 -21.10
CA LEU A 164 21.27 3.30 -20.06
C LEU A 164 22.66 3.18 -19.39
N GLN A 165 23.08 1.97 -19.05
CA GLN A 165 24.40 1.72 -18.45
C GLN A 165 25.54 2.16 -19.35
N GLN A 166 25.50 1.76 -20.63
CA GLN A 166 26.51 2.15 -21.64
C GLN A 166 26.54 3.67 -21.86
N TRP A 167 25.37 4.32 -21.86
CA TRP A 167 25.29 5.77 -21.99
C TRP A 167 25.86 6.47 -20.73
N CYS A 168 25.55 5.99 -19.53
CA CYS A 168 26.05 6.53 -18.28
C CYS A 168 27.57 6.40 -18.16
N ALA A 169 28.17 5.33 -18.68
CA ALA A 169 29.61 5.11 -18.66
C ALA A 169 30.40 6.15 -19.49
N LYS A 170 29.76 6.82 -20.45
CA LYS A 170 30.33 7.88 -21.28
C LYS A 170 30.17 9.29 -20.67
N GLN A 171 29.56 9.40 -19.50
CA GLN A 171 29.27 10.67 -18.83
C GLN A 171 30.06 10.80 -17.51
N THR A 172 30.28 12.03 -17.08
CA THR A 172 30.88 12.30 -15.77
C THR A 172 29.81 12.52 -14.74
N TRP A 173 29.76 11.68 -13.71
CA TRP A 173 28.82 11.75 -12.60
C TRP A 173 29.53 11.97 -11.28
N THR A 174 28.82 12.57 -10.32
CA THR A 174 29.30 12.60 -8.94
C THR A 174 29.31 11.19 -8.35
N ALA A 175 30.20 10.93 -7.39
CA ALA A 175 30.28 9.64 -6.71
C ALA A 175 28.92 9.16 -6.15
N GLN A 176 28.12 10.10 -5.66
CA GLN A 176 26.80 9.81 -5.13
C GLN A 176 25.82 9.32 -6.22
N VAL A 177 25.83 9.94 -7.41
CA VAL A 177 25.01 9.51 -8.56
C VAL A 177 25.48 8.15 -9.06
N CYS A 178 26.79 7.93 -9.17
CA CYS A 178 27.36 6.62 -9.53
C CYS A 178 26.87 5.52 -8.59
N ALA A 179 26.93 5.74 -7.28
CA ALA A 179 26.49 4.76 -6.29
C ALA A 179 24.98 4.43 -6.42
N MET A 180 24.16 5.41 -6.80
CA MET A 180 22.70 5.19 -7.00
C MET A 180 22.43 4.43 -8.30
N LEU A 181 23.14 4.76 -9.38
CA LEU A 181 23.04 4.05 -10.65
C LEU A 181 23.49 2.59 -10.48
N THR A 182 24.62 2.35 -9.79
CA THR A 182 25.08 0.99 -9.47
C THR A 182 24.01 0.21 -8.69
N LYS A 183 23.37 0.82 -7.70
CA LYS A 183 22.25 0.17 -6.97
C LYS A 183 21.06 -0.12 -7.88
N LEU A 184 20.76 0.73 -8.86
CA LEU A 184 19.69 0.49 -9.82
C LEU A 184 20.02 -0.73 -10.68
N TRP A 185 21.25 -0.81 -11.25
CA TRP A 185 21.68 -1.92 -12.11
C TRP A 185 21.75 -3.25 -11.36
N ASN A 186 22.27 -3.26 -10.12
CA ASN A 186 22.35 -4.46 -9.29
C ASN A 186 20.95 -5.04 -8.94
N LYS A 187 19.88 -4.27 -9.13
CA LYS A 187 18.49 -4.69 -8.88
C LYS A 187 17.72 -5.01 -10.17
N THR A 188 18.35 -5.02 -11.33
CA THR A 188 17.71 -5.25 -12.63
C THR A 188 16.85 -6.51 -12.61
N GLU A 189 17.39 -7.64 -12.17
CA GLU A 189 16.66 -8.92 -12.11
C GLU A 189 15.44 -8.83 -11.15
N SER A 190 15.59 -8.15 -10.02
CA SER A 190 14.50 -7.97 -9.07
C SER A 190 13.35 -7.11 -9.61
N TYR A 191 13.64 -6.17 -10.51
CA TYR A 191 12.61 -5.39 -11.21
C TYR A 191 11.96 -6.22 -12.33
N MET A 192 12.72 -7.08 -12.98
CA MET A 192 12.22 -7.93 -14.09
C MET A 192 11.23 -8.99 -13.63
N VAL A 193 11.28 -9.40 -12.37
CA VAL A 193 10.29 -10.32 -11.76
C VAL A 193 8.85 -9.91 -12.07
N ALA A 194 8.57 -8.60 -12.13
CA ALA A 194 7.24 -8.09 -12.42
C ALA A 194 6.66 -8.53 -13.78
N TYR A 195 7.51 -8.84 -14.75
CA TYR A 195 7.05 -9.26 -16.09
C TYR A 195 6.61 -10.73 -16.12
N ALA A 196 7.06 -11.55 -15.18
CA ALA A 196 6.62 -12.93 -15.01
C ALA A 196 5.23 -13.04 -14.33
N HIS A 197 4.72 -11.94 -13.75
CA HIS A 197 3.46 -11.92 -13.02
C HIS A 197 2.49 -10.88 -13.62
N PRO A 198 1.75 -11.21 -14.69
CA PRO A 198 0.79 -10.31 -15.31
C PRO A 198 -0.26 -9.82 -14.29
N GLY A 199 -0.45 -8.51 -14.18
CA GLY A 199 -1.37 -7.90 -13.22
C GLY A 199 -0.74 -7.48 -11.90
N CYS A 200 0.51 -7.84 -11.62
CA CYS A 200 1.20 -7.37 -10.42
C CYS A 200 1.46 -5.85 -10.45
N HIS A 201 1.63 -5.28 -9.28
CA HIS A 201 1.98 -3.86 -9.16
C HIS A 201 3.48 -3.67 -9.45
N ARG A 202 3.82 -2.99 -10.54
CA ARG A 202 5.21 -2.62 -10.87
C ARG A 202 5.73 -1.41 -10.08
N THR A 203 4.83 -0.71 -9.38
CA THR A 203 5.13 0.46 -8.57
C THR A 203 4.28 0.49 -7.30
N SER A 204 4.74 1.23 -6.29
CA SER A 204 4.00 1.50 -5.06
C SER A 204 2.82 2.48 -5.24
N ASN A 205 2.58 3.02 -6.43
CA ASN A 205 1.48 3.99 -6.67
C ASN A 205 0.12 3.51 -6.16
N ALA A 206 -0.10 2.20 -6.11
CA ALA A 206 -1.32 1.64 -5.55
C ALA A 206 -1.46 1.92 -4.05
N VAL A 207 -0.34 1.95 -3.31
CA VAL A 207 -0.28 2.29 -1.88
C VAL A 207 -0.17 3.80 -1.68
N ASP A 208 0.62 4.51 -2.49
CA ASP A 208 0.88 5.94 -2.34
C ASP A 208 -0.40 6.78 -2.34
N ARG A 209 -1.36 6.45 -3.20
CA ARG A 209 -2.64 7.19 -3.30
C ARG A 209 -3.50 7.11 -2.03
N PRO A 210 -3.85 5.93 -1.50
CA PRO A 210 -4.58 5.84 -0.23
C PRO A 210 -3.74 6.37 0.93
N MET A 211 -2.42 6.12 0.94
CA MET A 211 -1.52 6.62 1.96
C MET A 211 -1.50 8.15 2.02
N ASN A 212 -1.38 8.84 0.89
CA ASN A 212 -1.47 10.30 0.83
C ASN A 212 -2.79 10.85 1.41
N ARG A 213 -3.88 10.10 1.30
CA ARG A 213 -5.17 10.48 1.89
C ARG A 213 -5.19 10.26 3.40
N LEU A 214 -4.61 9.16 3.88
CA LEU A 214 -4.40 8.90 5.31
C LEU A 214 -3.49 9.97 5.92
N CYS A 215 -2.40 10.33 5.24
CA CYS A 215 -1.48 11.39 5.66
C CYS A 215 -2.19 12.74 5.83
N ARG A 216 -3.05 13.11 4.87
CA ARG A 216 -3.83 14.38 4.97
C ARG A 216 -4.72 14.38 6.20
N LEU A 217 -5.32 13.25 6.56
CA LEU A 217 -6.09 13.13 7.79
C LEU A 217 -5.19 13.32 9.02
N MET A 218 -4.02 12.67 9.04
CA MET A 218 -3.04 12.81 10.12
C MET A 218 -2.56 14.25 10.25
N TYR A 219 -2.25 14.93 9.16
CA TYR A 219 -1.87 16.34 9.18
C TYR A 219 -2.97 17.25 9.71
N ALA A 220 -4.23 17.04 9.28
CA ALA A 220 -5.37 17.80 9.80
C ALA A 220 -5.55 17.60 11.31
N GLY A 221 -5.28 16.39 11.82
CA GLY A 221 -5.29 16.05 13.25
C GLY A 221 -4.00 16.41 14.01
N ARG A 222 -3.03 17.07 13.36
CA ARG A 222 -1.69 17.36 13.90
C ARG A 222 -0.93 16.11 14.37
N GLY A 223 -0.93 15.08 13.54
CA GLY A 223 -0.29 13.79 13.80
C GLY A 223 -1.22 12.77 14.47
N LEU A 224 -0.65 11.64 14.83
CA LEU A 224 -1.33 10.61 15.60
C LEU A 224 -1.25 10.99 17.10
N ARG A 225 -2.40 11.07 17.73
CA ARG A 225 -2.50 11.46 19.15
C ARG A 225 -3.24 10.41 19.96
N GLY A 226 -2.87 10.30 21.23
CA GLY A 226 -3.47 9.36 22.16
C GLY A 226 -2.81 7.99 22.13
N HIS A 227 -3.51 6.98 22.63
CA HIS A 227 -2.99 5.62 22.66
C HIS A 227 -2.82 5.05 21.24
N GLN A 228 -1.79 4.24 21.05
CA GLN A 228 -1.47 3.57 19.77
C GLN A 228 -2.71 2.88 19.20
N ARG A 229 -3.39 2.10 20.01
CA ARG A 229 -4.60 1.39 19.63
C ARG A 229 -5.72 2.31 19.10
N SER A 230 -6.00 3.42 19.78
CA SER A 230 -7.02 4.36 19.31
C SER A 230 -6.66 4.97 17.97
N SER A 231 -5.37 5.32 17.79
CA SER A 231 -4.86 5.86 16.54
C SER A 231 -4.95 4.84 15.41
N GLU A 232 -4.57 3.61 15.65
CA GLU A 232 -4.69 2.51 14.68
C GLU A 232 -6.16 2.27 14.31
N LEU A 233 -7.06 2.17 15.28
CA LEU A 233 -8.50 1.99 15.00
C LEU A 233 -9.07 3.12 14.15
N ARG A 234 -8.66 4.38 14.38
CA ARG A 234 -9.07 5.51 13.53
C ARG A 234 -8.57 5.38 12.10
N LEU A 235 -7.32 4.99 11.92
CA LEU A 235 -6.74 4.75 10.58
C LEU A 235 -7.45 3.61 9.87
N ARG A 236 -7.75 2.52 10.57
CA ARG A 236 -8.52 1.38 10.03
C ARG A 236 -9.94 1.80 9.65
N GLY A 237 -10.64 2.54 10.51
CA GLY A 237 -11.97 3.09 10.20
C GLY A 237 -11.93 4.00 8.98
N TRP A 238 -10.90 4.82 8.86
CA TRP A 238 -10.70 5.66 7.69
C TRP A 238 -10.40 4.86 6.42
N ALA A 239 -9.64 3.79 6.53
CA ALA A 239 -9.39 2.87 5.42
C ALA A 239 -10.67 2.24 4.89
N LEU A 240 -11.58 1.81 5.78
CA LEU A 240 -12.92 1.34 5.38
C LEU A 240 -13.71 2.43 4.64
N LEU A 241 -13.72 3.67 5.15
CA LEU A 241 -14.35 4.77 4.43
C LEU A 241 -13.73 4.97 3.04
N LEU A 242 -12.41 4.88 2.89
CA LEU A 242 -11.73 4.99 1.59
C LEU A 242 -12.15 3.89 0.62
N ASN A 243 -12.34 2.66 1.11
CA ASN A 243 -12.74 1.52 0.28
C ASN A 243 -14.17 1.65 -0.25
N PHE A 244 -15.08 2.21 0.55
CA PHE A 244 -16.51 2.26 0.20
C PHE A 244 -16.99 3.60 -0.38
N ARG A 245 -16.29 4.70 -0.10
CA ARG A 245 -16.70 6.00 -0.61
C ARG A 245 -16.68 6.04 -2.16
N PRO A 246 -17.61 6.77 -2.78
CA PRO A 246 -17.64 6.92 -4.23
C PRO A 246 -16.35 7.53 -4.78
N TYR A 247 -15.98 7.12 -5.99
CA TYR A 247 -14.93 7.79 -6.75
C TYR A 247 -15.29 9.26 -7.02
N ALA A 248 -14.29 10.12 -7.10
CA ALA A 248 -14.52 11.49 -7.51
C ALA A 248 -15.04 11.52 -8.97
N ARG A 249 -15.91 12.48 -9.29
CA ARG A 249 -16.48 12.65 -10.64
C ARG A 249 -15.45 12.73 -11.78
N ARG A 250 -14.25 13.25 -11.48
CA ARG A 250 -13.12 13.38 -12.44
C ARG A 250 -12.12 12.22 -12.33
N SER A 251 -12.49 11.10 -11.71
CA SER A 251 -11.57 9.97 -11.63
C SER A 251 -11.55 9.23 -12.98
N ASN A 252 -10.38 8.67 -13.32
CA ASN A 252 -10.21 7.82 -14.51
C ASN A 252 -10.66 6.37 -14.27
N GLN A 253 -11.51 6.14 -13.26
CA GLN A 253 -12.03 4.81 -12.95
C GLN A 253 -13.21 4.46 -13.86
N PRO A 254 -13.40 3.16 -14.20
CA PRO A 254 -14.57 2.74 -14.97
C PRO A 254 -15.87 3.19 -14.30
N ARG A 255 -16.77 3.78 -15.07
CA ARG A 255 -18.07 4.30 -14.57
C ARG A 255 -19.00 3.19 -14.08
N SER A 256 -18.73 1.94 -14.44
CA SER A 256 -19.47 0.76 -13.97
C SER A 256 -19.33 0.48 -12.48
N TYR A 257 -18.34 1.08 -11.82
CA TYR A 257 -18.08 0.87 -10.41
C TYR A 257 -18.03 2.20 -9.65
N ASP A 258 -18.74 2.27 -8.52
CA ASP A 258 -18.86 3.50 -7.73
C ASP A 258 -17.68 3.70 -6.77
N SER A 259 -17.10 2.61 -6.28
CA SER A 259 -16.06 2.64 -5.23
C SER A 259 -15.03 1.53 -5.42
N PRO A 260 -13.88 1.60 -4.72
CA PRO A 260 -12.90 0.53 -4.72
C PRO A 260 -13.49 -0.83 -4.32
N ALA A 261 -14.27 -0.89 -3.24
CA ALA A 261 -14.89 -2.14 -2.78
C ALA A 261 -15.91 -2.69 -3.79
N HIS A 262 -16.69 -1.82 -4.47
CA HIS A 262 -17.59 -2.24 -5.53
C HIS A 262 -16.80 -2.83 -6.71
N ARG A 263 -15.69 -2.20 -7.10
CA ARG A 263 -14.83 -2.71 -8.18
C ARG A 263 -14.20 -4.05 -7.83
N LEU A 264 -13.73 -4.23 -6.60
CA LEU A 264 -13.12 -5.48 -6.15
C LEU A 264 -14.11 -6.64 -6.19
N ASN A 265 -15.33 -6.42 -5.72
CA ASN A 265 -16.33 -7.47 -5.56
C ASN A 265 -17.25 -7.66 -6.78
N GLY A 266 -17.35 -6.67 -7.68
CA GLY A 266 -18.29 -6.66 -8.81
C GLY A 266 -19.75 -6.42 -8.41
N LYS A 267 -20.05 -6.32 -7.12
CA LYS A 267 -21.41 -6.14 -6.57
C LYS A 267 -21.39 -5.30 -5.30
N ARG A 268 -22.53 -4.77 -4.92
CA ARG A 268 -22.77 -4.03 -3.67
C ARG A 268 -24.05 -4.52 -3.00
N TYR A 269 -24.15 -4.36 -1.66
CA TYR A 269 -25.36 -4.70 -0.90
C TYR A 269 -26.42 -3.60 -0.97
N HIS A 270 -26.00 -2.35 -1.18
CA HIS A 270 -26.87 -1.19 -1.20
C HIS A 270 -26.33 -0.12 -2.15
N ASP A 271 -27.23 0.61 -2.83
CA ASP A 271 -26.86 1.68 -3.77
C ASP A 271 -26.21 2.88 -3.07
N HIS A 272 -26.70 3.23 -1.88
CA HIS A 272 -26.07 4.28 -1.08
C HIS A 272 -24.81 3.75 -0.41
N TRP A 273 -23.67 4.37 -0.69
CA TRP A 273 -22.36 3.90 -0.29
C TRP A 273 -22.18 3.68 1.23
N LEU A 274 -22.79 4.57 2.06
CA LEU A 274 -22.70 4.45 3.53
C LEU A 274 -23.51 3.24 4.02
N HIS A 275 -24.71 3.02 3.47
CA HIS A 275 -25.50 1.83 3.79
C HIS A 275 -24.82 0.55 3.32
N ASN A 276 -24.13 0.61 2.16
CA ASN A 276 -23.31 -0.49 1.67
C ASN A 276 -22.16 -0.82 2.62
N LEU A 277 -21.47 0.21 3.17
CA LEU A 277 -20.45 0.02 4.21
C LEU A 277 -21.05 -0.58 5.48
N MET A 278 -22.17 -0.05 5.96
CA MET A 278 -22.85 -0.57 7.17
C MET A 278 -23.26 -2.02 7.01
N ALA A 279 -23.86 -2.38 5.88
CA ALA A 279 -24.24 -3.77 5.58
C ALA A 279 -23.00 -4.68 5.53
N SER A 280 -21.94 -4.25 4.84
CA SER A 280 -20.70 -5.03 4.72
C SER A 280 -20.02 -5.27 6.08
N THR A 281 -19.95 -4.25 6.94
CA THR A 281 -19.37 -4.38 8.29
C THR A 281 -20.23 -5.25 9.22
N SER A 282 -21.56 -5.27 9.03
CA SER A 282 -22.46 -6.09 9.82
C SER A 282 -22.44 -7.57 9.44
N LEU A 283 -22.26 -7.88 8.15
CA LEU A 283 -22.37 -9.24 7.61
C LEU A 283 -21.04 -9.97 7.59
N MET A 284 -19.96 -9.29 7.21
CA MET A 284 -18.65 -9.89 6.95
C MET A 284 -17.53 -9.31 7.83
N GLY A 285 -17.78 -8.19 8.50
CA GLY A 285 -16.81 -7.54 9.34
C GLY A 285 -16.73 -8.17 10.71
N TYR A 286 -16.05 -9.31 10.85
CA TYR A 286 -15.66 -9.79 12.17
C TYR A 286 -14.92 -8.68 12.92
N ARG A 287 -15.19 -8.54 14.22
CA ARG A 287 -14.32 -7.74 15.07
C ARG A 287 -12.93 -8.36 14.98
N SER A 288 -11.93 -7.61 14.53
CA SER A 288 -10.57 -8.10 14.53
C SER A 288 -10.26 -8.62 15.93
N ARG A 289 -9.81 -9.87 16.03
CA ARG A 289 -9.30 -10.40 17.29
C ARG A 289 -8.23 -9.41 17.74
N GLU A 290 -8.32 -8.98 18.98
CA GLU A 290 -7.26 -8.16 19.56
C GLU A 290 -5.97 -8.93 19.42
N PRO A 291 -4.91 -8.38 18.79
CA PRO A 291 -3.62 -8.99 18.94
C PRO A 291 -3.40 -9.10 20.45
N ALA A 292 -3.13 -10.31 20.93
CA ALA A 292 -2.86 -10.54 22.33
C ALA A 292 -1.65 -9.67 22.67
N ILE A 293 -1.88 -8.58 23.37
CA ILE A 293 -0.83 -7.77 23.95
C ILE A 293 -0.25 -8.66 25.06
N ARG A 294 0.90 -9.27 24.79
CA ARG A 294 1.77 -9.82 25.84
C ARG A 294 2.66 -8.72 26.38
#